data_af547b9f193082ab635c7a1dc861e1f5
#
_entry.id   af547b9f193082ab635c7a1dc861e1f5
#
_cell.length_a   1.000
_cell.length_b   1.000
_cell.length_c   1.000
_cell.angle_alpha   90.00
_cell.angle_beta   90.00
_cell.angle_gamma   90.00
#
_symmetry.space_group_name_H-M   'P 1'
#
loop_
_entity.id
_entity.type
_entity.pdbx_description
1 polymer ?
#
loop_
_entity_poly.entity_id
_entity_poly.type
_entity_poly.pdbx_seq_one_letter_code
_entity_poly.pdbx_strand_id
1 'polypeptide(L)'
;MVIFSVSQLLSYLKDLLNQDTFLQDLWIQGEVSNLAQPGSGHSYFSLRDSNVTVRCVMFRGSLGSELLSDGALVISHGRASVYEARGDL
;
A
#
# COMPACT_ATOMS: atom_id res chain seq x y z
N MET A 1 21.93 21.79 10.42
CA MET A 1 20.68 21.04 10.76
C MET A 1 19.62 21.42 9.75
N VAL A 2 18.97 20.42 9.16
CA VAL A 2 17.87 20.64 8.22
C VAL A 2 16.57 20.36 8.96
N ILE A 3 15.62 21.27 8.81
CA ILE A 3 14.32 21.11 9.48
C ILE A 3 13.24 21.05 8.40
N PHE A 4 12.51 19.94 8.37
CA PHE A 4 11.37 19.77 7.49
C PHE A 4 10.06 19.98 8.27
N SER A 5 9.06 20.53 7.60
CA SER A 5 7.69 20.33 8.06
C SER A 5 7.27 18.89 7.76
N VAL A 6 6.17 18.44 8.34
CA VAL A 6 5.65 17.10 8.07
C VAL A 6 5.35 16.94 6.58
N SER A 7 4.68 17.93 5.97
CA SER A 7 4.35 17.86 4.56
C SER A 7 5.59 17.87 3.66
N GLN A 8 6.61 18.64 4.04
CA GLN A 8 7.85 18.63 3.28
C GLN A 8 8.55 17.28 3.33
N LEU A 9 8.56 16.63 4.50
CA LEU A 9 9.16 15.31 4.62
C LEU A 9 8.41 14.29 3.75
N LEU A 10 7.09 14.28 3.84
CA LEU A 10 6.30 13.32 3.06
C LEU A 10 6.43 13.55 1.56
N SER A 11 6.47 14.82 1.14
CA SER A 11 6.67 15.15 -0.27
C SER A 11 8.03 14.68 -0.77
N TYR A 12 9.07 14.87 0.03
CA TYR A 12 10.41 14.42 -0.30
C TYR A 12 10.48 12.91 -0.43
N LEU A 13 9.90 12.19 0.53
CA LEU A 13 9.87 10.74 0.48
C LEU A 13 9.09 10.24 -0.73
N LYS A 14 7.97 10.88 -1.04
CA LYS A 14 7.17 10.51 -2.21
C LYS A 14 7.96 10.68 -3.49
N ASP A 15 8.71 11.77 -3.62
CA ASP A 15 9.52 12.01 -4.80
C ASP A 15 10.62 10.96 -4.93
N LEU A 16 11.27 10.59 -3.83
CA LEU A 16 12.29 9.55 -3.86
C LEU A 16 11.71 8.21 -4.30
N LEU A 17 10.55 7.84 -3.78
CA LEU A 17 9.89 6.59 -4.16
C LEU A 17 9.51 6.60 -5.63
N ASN A 18 9.02 7.74 -6.13
CA ASN A 18 8.60 7.85 -7.52
C ASN A 18 9.77 7.76 -8.50
N GLN A 19 10.97 8.06 -8.06
CA GLN A 19 12.17 7.99 -8.90
C GLN A 19 12.81 6.61 -8.95
N ASP A 20 12.39 5.73 -8.05
CA ASP A 20 12.96 4.38 -7.97
C ASP A 20 12.15 3.44 -8.85
N THR A 21 12.77 2.91 -9.89
CA THR A 21 12.07 2.07 -10.87
C THR A 21 11.59 0.76 -10.28
N PHE A 22 12.32 0.19 -9.31
CA PHE A 22 11.89 -1.04 -8.66
C PHE A 22 10.66 -0.80 -7.81
N LEU A 23 10.60 0.34 -7.11
CA LEU A 23 9.48 0.65 -6.23
C LEU A 23 8.22 1.05 -6.99
N GLN A 24 8.36 1.41 -8.25
CA GLN A 24 7.21 1.76 -9.10
C GLN A 24 6.59 0.55 -9.79
N ASP A 25 7.23 -0.61 -9.70
CA ASP A 25 6.75 -1.82 -10.38
C ASP A 25 7.14 -3.03 -9.53
N LEU A 26 6.38 -3.23 -8.45
CA LEU A 26 6.69 -4.26 -7.46
C LEU A 26 5.74 -5.44 -7.58
N TRP A 27 6.28 -6.63 -7.35
CA TRP A 27 5.51 -7.84 -7.10
C TRP A 27 5.83 -8.29 -5.68
N ILE A 28 4.81 -8.31 -4.82
CA ILE A 28 4.97 -8.61 -3.40
C ILE A 28 4.14 -9.81 -3.03
N GLN A 29 4.76 -10.77 -2.36
CA GLN A 29 4.08 -11.95 -1.84
C GLN A 29 3.83 -11.79 -0.36
N GLY A 30 2.63 -12.13 0.07
CA GLY A 30 2.30 -12.08 1.49
C GLY A 30 0.91 -12.61 1.76
N GLU A 31 0.60 -12.71 3.04
CA GLU A 31 -0.71 -13.16 3.52
C GLU A 31 -1.60 -11.95 3.78
N VAL A 32 -2.80 -11.97 3.24
CA VAL A 32 -3.77 -10.89 3.43
C VAL A 32 -4.29 -10.90 4.86
N SER A 33 -4.33 -9.72 5.47
CA SER A 33 -4.91 -9.54 6.80
C SER A 33 -5.59 -8.18 6.87
N ASN A 34 -6.50 -8.05 7.83
CA ASN A 34 -7.24 -6.80 8.09
C ASN A 34 -7.91 -6.24 6.84
N LEU A 35 -8.53 -7.11 6.07
CA LEU A 35 -9.22 -6.69 4.85
C LEU A 35 -10.48 -5.89 5.20
N ALA A 36 -10.61 -4.73 4.56
CA ALA A 36 -11.80 -3.89 4.67
C ALA A 36 -12.18 -3.43 3.27
N GLN A 37 -13.46 -3.60 2.94
CA GLN A 37 -13.99 -3.22 1.63
C GLN A 37 -15.22 -2.32 1.84
N PRO A 38 -14.99 -1.04 2.17
CA PRO A 38 -16.09 -0.12 2.39
C PRO A 38 -16.87 0.16 1.11
N GLY A 39 -17.97 0.88 1.25
CA GLY A 39 -18.87 1.13 0.13
C GLY A 39 -18.28 1.88 -1.04
N SER A 40 -17.09 2.48 -0.88
CA SER A 40 -16.38 3.14 -1.98
C SER A 40 -15.95 2.17 -3.08
N GLY A 41 -15.88 0.87 -2.77
CA GLY A 41 -15.41 -0.14 -3.72
C GLY A 41 -13.92 -0.36 -3.69
N HIS A 42 -13.16 0.44 -2.95
CA HIS A 42 -11.73 0.19 -2.74
C HIS A 42 -11.56 -0.90 -1.70
N SER A 43 -10.44 -1.63 -1.78
CA SER A 43 -10.07 -2.63 -0.78
C SER A 43 -8.84 -2.14 -0.04
N TYR A 44 -8.91 -2.17 1.29
CA TYR A 44 -7.81 -1.82 2.18
C TYR A 44 -7.40 -3.06 2.94
N PHE A 45 -6.12 -3.37 2.95
CA PHE A 45 -5.66 -4.59 3.61
C PHE A 45 -4.19 -4.45 3.96
N SER A 46 -3.69 -5.42 4.72
CA SER A 46 -2.26 -5.56 4.99
C SER A 46 -1.77 -6.83 4.33
N LEU A 47 -0.54 -6.81 3.84
CA LEU A 47 0.18 -8.02 3.49
C LEU A 47 1.18 -8.30 4.59
N ARG A 48 1.22 -9.53 5.04
CA ARG A 48 2.03 -9.94 6.16
C ARG A 48 2.99 -11.06 5.75
N ASP A 49 4.20 -10.98 6.28
CA ASP A 49 5.22 -11.99 6.13
C ASP A 49 6.01 -12.02 7.43
N SER A 50 6.02 -13.17 8.12
CA SER A 50 6.60 -13.29 9.44
C SER A 50 5.96 -12.28 10.40
N ASN A 51 6.73 -11.37 10.98
CA ASN A 51 6.24 -10.40 11.95
C ASN A 51 6.14 -8.99 11.38
N VAL A 52 6.20 -8.85 10.06
CA VAL A 52 6.17 -7.53 9.42
C VAL A 52 4.96 -7.44 8.51
N THR A 53 4.43 -6.23 8.39
CA THR A 53 3.28 -5.97 7.53
C THR A 53 3.50 -4.71 6.72
N VAL A 54 2.85 -4.66 5.56
CA VAL A 54 2.76 -3.45 4.76
C VAL A 54 1.30 -3.19 4.45
N ARG A 55 0.89 -1.93 4.54
CA ARG A 55 -0.48 -1.54 4.24
C ARG A 55 -0.65 -1.39 2.74
N CYS A 56 -1.79 -1.87 2.24
CA CYS A 56 -2.08 -1.87 0.82
C CYS A 56 -3.45 -1.28 0.55
N VAL A 57 -3.61 -0.69 -0.63
CA VAL A 57 -4.90 -0.30 -1.14
C VAL A 57 -5.02 -0.80 -2.56
N MET A 58 -6.15 -1.42 -2.87
CA MET A 58 -6.51 -1.83 -4.22
C MET A 58 -7.70 -1.00 -4.64
N PHE A 59 -7.53 -0.16 -5.65
CA PHE A 59 -8.56 0.77 -6.06
C PHE A 59 -9.69 0.05 -6.77
N ARG A 60 -10.88 0.64 -6.68
CA ARG A 60 -12.06 0.13 -7.35
C ARG A 60 -11.79 -0.06 -8.85
N GLY A 61 -12.25 -1.18 -9.38
CA GLY A 61 -12.04 -1.52 -10.78
C GLY A 61 -10.75 -2.25 -11.07
N SER A 62 -9.89 -2.44 -10.08
CA SER A 62 -8.69 -3.23 -10.26
C SER A 62 -9.06 -4.71 -10.39
N LEU A 63 -8.31 -5.42 -11.25
CA LEU A 63 -8.52 -6.85 -11.43
C LEU A 63 -7.98 -7.62 -10.24
N GLY A 64 -8.69 -8.67 -9.83
CA GLY A 64 -8.22 -9.56 -8.80
C GLY A 64 -8.73 -9.26 -7.41
N SER A 65 -9.57 -8.25 -7.23
CA SER A 65 -10.10 -7.92 -5.91
C SER A 65 -10.89 -9.07 -5.29
N GLU A 66 -11.48 -9.93 -6.12
CA GLU A 66 -12.22 -11.10 -5.65
C GLU A 66 -11.31 -12.17 -5.04
N LEU A 67 -10.01 -12.08 -5.24
CA LEU A 67 -9.05 -13.01 -4.65
C LEU A 67 -8.67 -12.62 -3.22
N LEU A 68 -9.05 -11.43 -2.78
CA LEU A 68 -8.70 -10.95 -1.45
C LEU A 68 -9.61 -11.58 -0.41
N SER A 69 -9.01 -12.22 0.58
CA SER A 69 -9.70 -12.67 1.79
C SER A 69 -8.64 -12.81 2.88
N ASP A 70 -9.04 -12.58 4.13
CA ASP A 70 -8.12 -12.71 5.24
C ASP A 70 -7.55 -14.12 5.27
N GLY A 71 -6.23 -14.22 5.40
CA GLY A 71 -5.53 -15.50 5.40
C GLY A 71 -5.10 -16.00 4.03
N ALA A 72 -5.54 -15.35 2.95
CA ALA A 72 -5.12 -15.76 1.60
C ALA A 72 -3.66 -15.38 1.35
N LEU A 73 -2.92 -16.31 0.76
CA LEU A 73 -1.56 -16.03 0.31
C LEU A 73 -1.63 -15.56 -1.13
N VAL A 74 -1.15 -14.34 -1.38
CA VAL A 74 -1.28 -13.71 -2.68
C VAL A 74 0.05 -13.13 -3.15
N ILE A 75 0.15 -12.93 -4.47
CA ILE A 75 1.20 -12.13 -5.08
C ILE A 75 0.52 -10.89 -5.64
N SER A 76 0.92 -9.73 -5.18
CA SER A 76 0.31 -8.46 -5.55
C SER A 76 1.27 -7.64 -6.40
N HIS A 77 0.74 -7.02 -7.43
CA HIS A 77 1.48 -6.15 -8.34
C HIS A 77 1.07 -4.71 -8.09
N GLY A 78 2.03 -3.85 -7.87
CA GLY A 78 1.73 -2.46 -7.61
C GLY A 78 2.97 -1.63 -7.43
N ARG A 79 2.79 -0.52 -6.76
CA ARG A 79 3.90 0.40 -6.50
C ARG A 79 3.89 0.82 -5.04
N ALA A 80 5.06 1.19 -4.54
CA ALA A 80 5.20 1.77 -3.21
C ALA A 80 4.98 3.27 -3.29
N SER A 81 4.27 3.81 -2.33
CA SER A 81 4.01 5.25 -2.27
C SER A 81 3.81 5.65 -0.82
N VAL A 82 4.02 6.93 -0.55
CA VAL A 82 3.67 7.51 0.73
C VAL A 82 2.22 7.96 0.67
N TYR A 83 1.45 7.56 1.65
CA TYR A 83 0.05 7.95 1.74
C TYR A 83 -0.02 9.26 2.52
N GLU A 84 -0.30 10.36 1.82
CA GLU A 84 -0.28 11.69 2.41
C GLU A 84 -1.58 12.05 3.12
N ALA A 85 -2.67 11.38 2.78
CA ALA A 85 -3.92 11.63 3.47
C ALA A 85 -3.80 11.22 4.92
N ARG A 86 -4.63 11.78 5.76
CA ARG A 86 -4.65 11.40 7.16
C ARG A 86 -4.93 9.92 7.29
N GLY A 87 -4.47 9.35 8.40
CA GLY A 87 -4.57 7.93 8.60
C GLY A 87 -5.97 7.39 8.88
N ASP A 88 -6.99 8.14 8.62
CA ASP A 88 -8.37 7.71 8.83
C ASP A 88 -8.90 6.97 7.60
N LEU A 89 -8.23 5.93 7.28
CA LEU A 89 -8.61 5.10 6.14
C LEU A 89 -9.93 4.38 6.37
#